data_f1c87017d3bbbf6eba6fb871e47a8456
#
_entry.id   f1c87017d3bbbf6eba6fb871e47a8456
#
_cell.length_a   1.000
_cell.length_b   1.000
_cell.length_c   1.000
_cell.angle_alpha   90.00
_cell.angle_beta   90.00
_cell.angle_gamma   90.00
#
_symmetry.space_group_name_H-M   'P 1'
#
loop_
_entity.id
_entity.type
_entity.pdbx_description
1 polymer ?
#
loop_
_entity_poly.entity_id
_entity_poly.type
_entity_poly.pdbx_seq_one_letter_code
_entity_poly.pdbx_strand_id
1 'polypeptide(L)'
;YIRENGDLYFSSDGHPGMGGLDLFKAKMNEYGVWQIENLGYPINSSSDDFGITFGLGESGFFSSNRNDARGYDHIYSFELPTINVWVTGVVIDRDEEPVPDAIIRIVGKDGSNQKAIARKDGTYKFPLSLGTDYVMMAGCRGFLNAKNEMHTSDEEKNITYSVDFILASITKPVLIENIFYDFDK
;
A
#
# COMPACT_ATOMS: atom_id res chain seq x y z
N TYR A 1 14.39 12.60 -15.75
CA TYR A 1 13.85 11.24 -15.93
C TYR A 1 12.38 11.21 -15.52
N ILE A 2 11.53 10.61 -16.33
CA ILE A 2 10.10 10.41 -16.01
C ILE A 2 9.87 8.90 -15.92
N ARG A 3 9.25 8.44 -14.82
CA ARG A 3 8.87 7.04 -14.63
C ARG A 3 7.50 6.74 -15.27
N GLU A 4 7.20 5.46 -15.44
CA GLU A 4 5.92 4.99 -16.02
C GLU A 4 4.70 5.42 -15.18
N ASN A 5 4.88 5.60 -13.87
CA ASN A 5 3.83 6.09 -12.96
C ASN A 5 3.63 7.62 -13.02
N GLY A 6 4.39 8.33 -13.88
CA GLY A 6 4.33 9.78 -14.06
C GLY A 6 5.19 10.60 -13.09
N ASP A 7 5.92 9.98 -12.16
CA ASP A 7 6.84 10.68 -11.27
C ASP A 7 8.01 11.24 -12.08
N LEU A 8 8.30 12.53 -11.91
CA LEU A 8 9.41 13.24 -12.53
C LEU A 8 10.58 13.33 -11.56
N TYR A 9 11.76 12.90 -12.00
CA TYR A 9 13.01 13.07 -11.27
C TYR A 9 13.90 14.07 -12.00
N PHE A 10 14.45 15.04 -11.28
CA PHE A 10 15.29 16.11 -11.84
C PHE A 10 16.35 16.56 -10.82
N SER A 11 17.39 17.21 -11.28
CA SER A 11 18.38 17.87 -10.42
C SER A 11 18.25 19.38 -10.51
N SER A 12 18.49 20.06 -9.40
CA SER A 12 18.36 21.50 -9.30
C SER A 12 19.25 22.07 -8.17
N ASP A 13 19.79 23.26 -8.43
CA ASP A 13 20.44 24.12 -7.44
C ASP A 13 19.54 25.28 -6.97
N GLY A 14 18.33 25.39 -7.58
CA GLY A 14 17.36 26.44 -7.28
C GLY A 14 16.33 26.07 -6.21
N HIS A 15 16.32 24.82 -5.72
CA HIS A 15 15.46 24.35 -4.65
C HIS A 15 16.28 24.17 -3.35
N PRO A 16 15.65 24.28 -2.17
CA PRO A 16 16.34 24.01 -0.90
C PRO A 16 16.93 22.59 -0.91
N GLY A 17 18.24 22.48 -0.78
CA GLY A 17 19.00 21.26 -0.90
C GLY A 17 20.09 21.10 0.15
N MET A 18 20.97 20.12 -0.07
CA MET A 18 22.09 19.77 0.80
C MET A 18 23.43 20.21 0.22
N GLY A 19 23.53 20.32 -1.10
CA GLY A 19 24.75 20.61 -1.85
C GLY A 19 24.57 21.68 -2.91
N GLY A 20 25.26 21.53 -4.05
CA GLY A 20 25.07 22.34 -5.24
C GLY A 20 23.86 21.86 -6.02
N LEU A 21 24.05 20.89 -6.93
CA LEU A 21 22.93 20.19 -7.56
C LEU A 21 22.42 19.09 -6.63
N ASP A 22 21.14 19.10 -6.33
CA ASP A 22 20.46 18.04 -5.60
C ASP A 22 19.39 17.38 -6.47
N LEU A 23 19.13 16.11 -6.21
CA LEU A 23 18.11 15.33 -6.89
C LEU A 23 16.76 15.47 -6.17
N PHE A 24 15.73 15.73 -6.95
CA PHE A 24 14.34 15.90 -6.51
C PHE A 24 13.42 14.94 -7.23
N LYS A 25 12.33 14.59 -6.55
CA LYS A 25 11.16 13.92 -7.10
C LYS A 25 10.00 14.91 -7.17
N ALA A 26 9.29 14.96 -8.29
CA ALA A 26 8.05 15.71 -8.40
C ALA A 26 6.91 14.76 -8.79
N LYS A 27 5.80 14.83 -8.06
CA LYS A 27 4.58 14.07 -8.29
C LYS A 27 3.43 15.06 -8.51
N MET A 28 2.62 14.82 -9.53
CA MET A 28 1.41 15.61 -9.77
C MET A 28 0.27 15.08 -8.90
N ASN A 29 -0.35 15.95 -8.12
CA ASN A 29 -1.52 15.59 -7.34
C ASN A 29 -2.81 15.61 -8.20
N GLU A 30 -3.93 15.19 -7.62
CA GLU A 30 -5.25 15.16 -8.28
C GLU A 30 -5.76 16.53 -8.77
N TYR A 31 -5.22 17.64 -8.24
CA TYR A 31 -5.53 19.00 -8.64
C TYR A 31 -4.61 19.55 -9.74
N GLY A 32 -3.70 18.71 -10.28
CA GLY A 32 -2.75 19.13 -11.31
C GLY A 32 -1.57 19.97 -10.79
N VAL A 33 -1.33 19.97 -9.49
CA VAL A 33 -0.22 20.71 -8.85
C VAL A 33 0.94 19.77 -8.59
N TRP A 34 2.15 20.17 -8.98
CA TRP A 34 3.38 19.45 -8.68
C TRP A 34 3.76 19.58 -7.22
N GLN A 35 3.93 18.46 -6.56
CA GLN A 35 4.53 18.34 -5.24
C GLN A 35 5.98 17.93 -5.42
N ILE A 36 6.92 18.76 -4.95
CA ILE A 36 8.36 18.56 -5.12
C ILE A 36 8.95 18.15 -3.79
N GLU A 37 9.72 17.07 -3.80
CA GLU A 37 10.40 16.48 -2.66
C GLU A 37 11.88 16.34 -2.95
N ASN A 38 12.75 16.77 -2.01
CA ASN A 38 14.19 16.50 -2.06
C ASN A 38 14.42 15.04 -1.67
N LEU A 39 15.21 14.27 -2.46
CA LEU A 39 15.46 12.86 -2.16
C LEU A 39 16.30 12.64 -0.89
N GLY A 40 16.95 13.68 -0.39
CA GLY A 40 17.68 13.62 0.87
C GLY A 40 18.87 12.66 0.87
N TYR A 41 19.52 12.56 2.02
CA TYR A 41 20.57 11.57 2.24
C TYR A 41 19.97 10.14 2.28
N PRO A 42 20.63 9.13 1.68
CA PRO A 42 21.97 9.11 1.10
C PRO A 42 22.05 9.44 -0.41
N ILE A 43 20.93 9.72 -1.06
CA ILE A 43 20.92 10.06 -2.49
C ILE A 43 21.62 11.40 -2.70
N ASN A 44 21.17 12.45 -2.00
CA ASN A 44 21.79 13.74 -2.00
C ASN A 44 22.90 13.85 -0.93
N SER A 45 23.87 14.72 -1.19
CA SER A 45 25.03 14.99 -0.33
C SER A 45 25.33 16.49 -0.29
N SER A 46 26.44 16.88 0.35
CA SER A 46 26.94 18.26 0.29
C SER A 46 27.66 18.63 -1.02
N SER A 47 27.65 17.73 -2.00
CA SER A 47 28.28 17.87 -3.33
C SER A 47 27.20 18.01 -4.40
N ASP A 48 27.59 17.98 -5.67
CA ASP A 48 26.62 17.92 -6.77
C ASP A 48 26.14 16.50 -6.98
N ASP A 49 24.81 16.31 -7.01
CA ASP A 49 24.13 15.04 -7.21
C ASP A 49 23.11 15.20 -8.34
N PHE A 50 23.29 14.44 -9.45
CA PHE A 50 22.53 14.68 -10.67
C PHE A 50 22.42 13.44 -11.57
N GLY A 51 21.63 13.55 -12.66
CA GLY A 51 21.59 12.56 -13.73
C GLY A 51 21.01 11.21 -13.31
N ILE A 52 19.99 11.20 -12.43
CA ILE A 52 19.35 9.95 -11.98
C ILE A 52 18.67 9.20 -13.12
N THR A 53 18.86 7.90 -13.13
CA THR A 53 18.20 6.96 -14.04
C THR A 53 17.73 5.74 -13.27
N PHE A 54 16.63 5.14 -13.70
CA PHE A 54 16.11 3.90 -13.12
C PHE A 54 16.31 2.74 -14.09
N GLY A 55 16.65 1.59 -13.54
CA GLY A 55 16.66 0.31 -14.22
C GLY A 55 15.36 -0.46 -14.00
N LEU A 56 15.46 -1.74 -13.72
CA LEU A 56 14.31 -2.55 -13.36
C LEU A 56 13.95 -2.31 -11.87
N GLY A 57 12.68 -2.04 -11.60
CA GLY A 57 12.18 -1.82 -10.24
C GLY A 57 12.61 -0.50 -9.63
N GLU A 58 12.96 -0.52 -8.35
CA GLU A 58 13.31 0.66 -7.53
C GLU A 58 14.82 0.89 -7.42
N SER A 59 15.62 0.39 -8.34
CA SER A 59 17.07 0.56 -8.39
C SER A 59 17.52 1.36 -9.61
N GLY A 60 18.70 1.98 -9.53
CA GLY A 60 19.22 2.77 -10.62
C GLY A 60 20.60 3.34 -10.36
N PHE A 61 20.92 4.40 -11.10
CA PHE A 61 22.21 5.07 -11.04
C PHE A 61 22.01 6.59 -11.03
N PHE A 62 22.94 7.29 -10.41
CA PHE A 62 23.08 8.75 -10.49
C PHE A 62 24.55 9.15 -10.48
N SER A 63 24.82 10.38 -10.88
CA SER A 63 26.17 10.96 -10.87
C SER A 63 26.37 11.85 -9.66
N SER A 64 27.58 11.81 -9.10
CA SER A 64 27.96 12.70 -8.01
C SER A 64 29.46 12.90 -7.94
N ASN A 65 29.90 14.11 -7.55
CA ASN A 65 31.31 14.41 -7.28
C ASN A 65 31.67 14.28 -5.78
N ARG A 66 30.78 13.67 -4.98
CA ARG A 66 31.02 13.37 -3.57
C ARG A 66 32.32 12.56 -3.38
N ASN A 67 33.04 12.85 -2.31
CA ASN A 67 34.26 12.14 -1.92
C ASN A 67 35.43 12.22 -2.93
N ASP A 68 35.35 13.04 -3.98
CA ASP A 68 36.49 13.29 -4.86
C ASP A 68 37.05 14.70 -4.63
N ALA A 69 38.25 14.78 -4.06
CA ALA A 69 38.92 16.07 -3.77
C ALA A 69 39.25 16.88 -5.03
N ARG A 70 39.22 16.27 -6.22
CA ARG A 70 39.48 16.92 -7.52
C ARG A 70 38.19 17.39 -8.19
N GLY A 71 37.01 17.02 -7.63
CA GLY A 71 35.70 17.38 -8.14
C GLY A 71 35.26 16.59 -9.37
N TYR A 72 35.82 15.39 -9.62
CA TYR A 72 35.35 14.54 -10.71
C TYR A 72 34.06 13.83 -10.35
N ASP A 73 33.18 13.68 -11.34
CA ASP A 73 31.93 12.97 -11.21
C ASP A 73 32.14 11.46 -11.27
N HIS A 74 31.44 10.75 -10.42
CA HIS A 74 31.40 9.29 -10.34
C HIS A 74 29.95 8.81 -10.47
N ILE A 75 29.77 7.60 -10.96
CA ILE A 75 28.45 6.95 -11.05
C ILE A 75 28.25 6.12 -9.80
N TYR A 76 27.14 6.37 -9.11
CA TYR A 76 26.69 5.63 -7.94
C TYR A 76 25.45 4.82 -8.29
N SER A 77 25.35 3.62 -7.74
CA SER A 77 24.13 2.83 -7.77
C SER A 77 23.28 3.10 -6.53
N PHE A 78 21.99 3.02 -6.67
CA PHE A 78 21.05 3.12 -5.56
C PHE A 78 19.95 2.07 -5.67
N GLU A 79 19.32 1.79 -4.53
CA GLU A 79 18.11 1.00 -4.43
C GLU A 79 17.17 1.75 -3.46
N LEU A 80 16.01 2.17 -3.96
CA LEU A 80 14.98 2.77 -3.11
C LEU A 80 14.24 1.67 -2.34
N PRO A 81 13.89 1.90 -1.08
CA PRO A 81 13.16 0.91 -0.31
C PRO A 81 11.81 0.62 -0.96
N THR A 82 11.55 -0.65 -1.21
CA THR A 82 10.23 -1.10 -1.68
C THR A 82 9.24 -1.02 -0.52
N ILE A 83 8.22 -0.19 -0.66
CA ILE A 83 7.17 -0.06 0.34
C ILE A 83 6.14 -1.15 0.10
N ASN A 84 5.95 -1.99 1.11
CA ASN A 84 5.00 -3.08 1.08
C ASN A 84 3.85 -2.79 2.04
N VAL A 85 2.67 -2.58 1.50
CA VAL A 85 1.43 -2.46 2.27
C VAL A 85 0.60 -3.72 2.06
N TRP A 86 0.20 -4.34 3.16
CA TRP A 86 -0.56 -5.57 3.13
C TRP A 86 -1.81 -5.47 4.00
N VAL A 87 -2.85 -6.22 3.63
CA VAL A 87 -3.90 -6.63 4.55
C VAL A 87 -3.85 -8.13 4.73
N THR A 88 -3.99 -8.57 5.97
CA THR A 88 -4.12 -9.97 6.37
C THR A 88 -5.34 -10.11 7.26
N GLY A 89 -5.81 -11.32 7.45
CA GLY A 89 -6.89 -11.60 8.41
C GLY A 89 -7.31 -13.05 8.32
N VAL A 90 -8.31 -13.38 9.11
CA VAL A 90 -8.94 -14.70 9.12
C VAL A 90 -10.42 -14.59 8.77
N VAL A 91 -10.94 -15.61 8.14
CA VAL A 91 -12.38 -15.80 7.93
C VAL A 91 -12.82 -16.94 8.84
N ILE A 92 -13.66 -16.62 9.81
CA ILE A 92 -14.20 -17.56 10.79
C ILE A 92 -15.73 -17.54 10.79
N ASP A 93 -16.34 -18.53 11.37
CA ASP A 93 -17.77 -18.52 11.66
C ASP A 93 -18.05 -17.95 13.08
N ARG A 94 -19.30 -17.97 13.51
CA ARG A 94 -19.71 -17.49 14.85
C ARG A 94 -19.23 -18.38 16.01
N ASP A 95 -18.82 -19.60 15.70
CA ASP A 95 -18.27 -20.54 16.70
C ASP A 95 -16.72 -20.48 16.70
N GLU A 96 -16.15 -19.42 16.07
CA GLU A 96 -14.70 -19.20 15.91
C GLU A 96 -13.97 -20.27 15.09
N GLU A 97 -14.73 -21.10 14.33
CA GLU A 97 -14.15 -22.09 13.45
C GLU A 97 -13.72 -21.47 12.12
N PRO A 98 -12.54 -21.82 11.58
CA PRO A 98 -12.10 -21.33 10.28
C PRO A 98 -13.08 -21.69 9.16
N VAL A 99 -13.32 -20.75 8.25
CA VAL A 99 -14.11 -20.97 7.04
C VAL A 99 -13.18 -21.10 5.84
N PRO A 100 -12.70 -22.31 5.51
CA PRO A 100 -11.83 -22.52 4.36
C PRO A 100 -12.58 -22.24 3.06
N ASP A 101 -11.82 -21.94 2.01
CA ASP A 101 -12.32 -21.64 0.66
C ASP A 101 -13.28 -20.43 0.58
N ALA A 102 -13.39 -19.65 1.66
CA ALA A 102 -14.09 -18.37 1.60
C ALA A 102 -13.42 -17.46 0.56
N ILE A 103 -14.25 -16.79 -0.23
CA ILE A 103 -13.78 -15.87 -1.26
C ILE A 103 -13.78 -14.47 -0.67
N ILE A 104 -12.61 -13.86 -0.62
CA ILE A 104 -12.44 -12.46 -0.22
C ILE A 104 -12.21 -11.64 -1.49
N ARG A 105 -13.01 -10.59 -1.68
CA ARG A 105 -12.83 -9.59 -2.73
C ARG A 105 -12.50 -8.26 -2.09
N ILE A 106 -11.58 -7.53 -2.72
CA ILE A 106 -11.21 -6.20 -2.31
C ILE A 106 -11.24 -5.27 -3.52
N VAL A 107 -11.89 -4.12 -3.36
CA VAL A 107 -11.99 -3.08 -4.38
C VAL A 107 -11.50 -1.78 -3.78
N GLY A 108 -10.50 -1.18 -4.41
CA GLY A 108 -9.94 0.11 -4.02
C GLY A 108 -10.53 1.25 -4.83
N LYS A 109 -10.56 2.43 -4.22
CA LYS A 109 -10.94 3.68 -4.91
C LYS A 109 -9.95 4.07 -6.02
N ASP A 110 -8.72 3.54 -5.95
CA ASP A 110 -7.68 3.63 -6.98
C ASP A 110 -7.97 2.78 -8.23
N GLY A 111 -9.11 2.06 -8.25
CA GLY A 111 -9.51 1.15 -9.33
C GLY A 111 -8.97 -0.27 -9.17
N SER A 112 -8.20 -0.56 -8.14
CA SER A 112 -7.72 -1.91 -7.84
C SER A 112 -8.89 -2.85 -7.53
N ASN A 113 -8.84 -4.07 -8.08
CA ASN A 113 -9.84 -5.11 -7.84
C ASN A 113 -9.11 -6.46 -7.75
N GLN A 114 -9.12 -7.03 -6.56
CA GLN A 114 -8.40 -8.26 -6.27
C GLN A 114 -9.32 -9.30 -5.61
N LYS A 115 -8.95 -10.56 -5.72
CA LYS A 115 -9.66 -11.69 -5.14
C LYS A 115 -8.64 -12.66 -4.55
N ALA A 116 -8.90 -13.14 -3.33
CA ALA A 116 -8.19 -14.28 -2.73
C ALA A 116 -9.18 -15.34 -2.25
N ILE A 117 -8.64 -16.51 -1.98
CA ILE A 117 -9.37 -17.63 -1.38
C ILE A 117 -8.70 -17.90 -0.02
N ALA A 118 -9.51 -17.94 1.04
CA ALA A 118 -9.02 -18.26 2.37
C ALA A 118 -8.38 -19.65 2.38
N ARG A 119 -7.28 -19.77 3.09
CA ARG A 119 -6.59 -21.04 3.29
C ARG A 119 -7.39 -21.98 4.20
N LYS A 120 -6.89 -23.19 4.42
CA LYS A 120 -7.53 -24.18 5.32
C LYS A 120 -7.71 -23.69 6.75
N ASP A 121 -6.83 -22.82 7.22
CA ASP A 121 -6.87 -22.16 8.51
C ASP A 121 -7.69 -20.84 8.52
N GLY A 122 -8.41 -20.57 7.44
CA GLY A 122 -9.19 -19.34 7.26
C GLY A 122 -8.36 -18.11 6.91
N THR A 123 -7.04 -18.16 6.89
CA THR A 123 -6.18 -16.98 6.67
C THR A 123 -6.19 -16.51 5.21
N TYR A 124 -6.02 -15.21 5.03
CA TYR A 124 -5.86 -14.59 3.73
C TYR A 124 -4.87 -13.43 3.76
N LYS A 125 -4.38 -13.01 2.58
CA LYS A 125 -3.47 -11.87 2.43
C LYS A 125 -3.62 -11.23 1.05
N PHE A 126 -3.60 -9.87 1.02
CA PHE A 126 -3.57 -9.05 -0.20
C PHE A 126 -2.50 -7.97 -0.11
N PRO A 127 -1.82 -7.61 -1.23
CA PRO A 127 -1.10 -6.36 -1.34
C PRO A 127 -2.09 -5.20 -1.52
N LEU A 128 -1.75 -4.04 -0.94
CA LEU A 128 -2.53 -2.81 -1.02
C LEU A 128 -1.68 -1.65 -1.53
N SER A 129 -2.33 -0.61 -2.06
CA SER A 129 -1.73 0.70 -2.33
C SER A 129 -1.80 1.59 -1.09
N LEU A 130 -0.91 2.58 -1.00
CA LEU A 130 -0.99 3.65 0.01
C LEU A 130 -2.15 4.60 -0.28
N GLY A 131 -2.63 5.31 0.75
CA GLY A 131 -3.58 6.41 0.64
C GLY A 131 -4.91 6.07 -0.03
N THR A 132 -5.37 4.82 0.08
CA THR A 132 -6.53 4.33 -0.68
C THR A 132 -7.63 3.82 0.24
N ASP A 133 -8.87 4.17 -0.09
CA ASP A 133 -10.06 3.59 0.53
C ASP A 133 -10.38 2.24 -0.12
N TYR A 134 -10.60 1.23 0.70
CA TYR A 134 -10.93 -0.12 0.27
C TYR A 134 -12.26 -0.59 0.83
N VAL A 135 -13.03 -1.27 -0.03
CA VAL A 135 -14.20 -2.06 0.36
C VAL A 135 -13.83 -3.53 0.19
N MET A 136 -14.02 -4.29 1.26
CA MET A 136 -13.74 -5.72 1.30
C MET A 136 -15.03 -6.51 1.53
N MET A 137 -15.15 -7.65 0.88
CA MET A 137 -16.29 -8.55 1.04
C MET A 137 -15.80 -9.99 1.12
N ALA A 138 -16.17 -10.69 2.17
CA ALA A 138 -15.94 -12.11 2.33
C ALA A 138 -17.26 -12.88 2.17
N GLY A 139 -17.21 -14.02 1.48
CA GLY A 139 -18.36 -14.90 1.30
C GLY A 139 -17.94 -16.34 1.08
N CYS A 140 -18.79 -17.26 1.53
CA CYS A 140 -18.64 -18.69 1.33
C CYS A 140 -20.01 -19.32 1.13
N ARG A 141 -20.09 -20.43 0.38
CA ARG A 141 -21.35 -21.18 0.19
C ARG A 141 -21.87 -21.68 1.54
N GLY A 142 -23.12 -21.40 1.84
CA GLY A 142 -23.75 -21.75 3.13
C GLY A 142 -23.59 -20.70 4.22
N PHE A 143 -23.05 -19.54 3.90
CA PHE A 143 -22.86 -18.42 4.81
C PHE A 143 -23.41 -17.11 4.21
N LEU A 144 -23.79 -16.18 5.06
CA LEU A 144 -24.05 -14.80 4.68
C LEU A 144 -22.74 -14.06 4.42
N ASN A 145 -22.73 -13.19 3.41
CA ASN A 145 -21.58 -12.37 3.12
C ASN A 145 -21.34 -11.33 4.24
N ALA A 146 -20.07 -11.08 4.54
CA ALA A 146 -19.65 -10.02 5.43
C ALA A 146 -18.89 -8.94 4.63
N LYS A 147 -19.13 -7.66 4.99
CA LYS A 147 -18.48 -6.50 4.38
C LYS A 147 -17.64 -5.79 5.43
N ASN A 148 -16.50 -5.25 5.01
CA ASN A 148 -15.66 -4.37 5.80
C ASN A 148 -15.13 -3.24 4.92
N GLU A 149 -14.78 -2.10 5.53
CA GLU A 149 -14.19 -0.95 4.87
C GLU A 149 -12.94 -0.54 5.64
N MET A 150 -11.92 -0.11 4.91
CA MET A 150 -10.68 0.35 5.51
C MET A 150 -10.03 1.43 4.63
N HIS A 151 -9.17 2.22 5.25
CA HIS A 151 -8.32 3.21 4.61
C HIS A 151 -6.86 2.89 4.90
N THR A 152 -6.00 2.97 3.88
CA THR A 152 -4.55 2.82 4.06
C THR A 152 -3.90 4.18 4.25
N SER A 153 -2.90 4.26 5.13
CA SER A 153 -2.12 5.48 5.36
C SER A 153 -1.38 5.93 4.10
N ASP A 154 -1.19 7.26 3.96
CA ASP A 154 -0.32 7.86 2.94
C ASP A 154 1.17 7.75 3.29
N GLU A 155 1.51 7.33 4.51
CA GLU A 155 2.90 7.24 4.95
C GLU A 155 3.67 6.17 4.18
N GLU A 156 4.79 6.56 3.57
CA GLU A 156 5.69 5.67 2.83
C GLU A 156 6.48 4.74 3.77
N LYS A 157 5.78 3.78 4.39
CA LYS A 157 6.38 2.74 5.25
C LYS A 157 5.72 1.38 5.05
N ASN A 158 6.44 0.32 5.40
CA ASN A 158 5.89 -1.04 5.39
C ASN A 158 4.80 -1.16 6.47
N ILE A 159 3.57 -1.45 6.06
CA ILE A 159 2.42 -1.60 6.96
C ILE A 159 1.69 -2.89 6.64
N THR A 160 1.27 -3.60 7.68
CA THR A 160 0.33 -4.72 7.55
C THR A 160 -0.91 -4.41 8.38
N TYR A 161 -2.05 -4.31 7.71
CA TYR A 161 -3.36 -4.16 8.36
C TYR A 161 -3.93 -5.54 8.68
N SER A 162 -4.76 -5.61 9.73
CA SER A 162 -5.51 -6.83 10.09
C SER A 162 -7.00 -6.56 9.96
N VAL A 163 -7.69 -7.40 9.17
CA VAL A 163 -9.14 -7.34 8.99
C VAL A 163 -9.70 -8.76 9.03
N ASP A 164 -10.47 -9.07 10.06
CA ASP A 164 -11.10 -10.39 10.20
C ASP A 164 -12.55 -10.36 9.76
N PHE A 165 -13.06 -11.48 9.24
CA PHE A 165 -14.44 -11.65 8.83
C PHE A 165 -15.09 -12.76 9.63
N ILE A 166 -16.27 -12.45 10.20
CA ILE A 166 -17.14 -13.42 10.85
C ILE A 166 -18.33 -13.69 9.93
N LEU A 167 -18.43 -14.90 9.38
CA LEU A 167 -19.51 -15.30 8.51
C LEU A 167 -20.60 -16.03 9.30
N ALA A 168 -21.85 -15.57 9.16
CA ALA A 168 -23.00 -16.25 9.77
C ALA A 168 -23.44 -17.41 8.87
N SER A 169 -23.45 -18.64 9.38
CA SER A 169 -24.02 -19.80 8.69
C SER A 169 -25.53 -19.63 8.49
N ILE A 170 -26.01 -19.90 7.26
CA ILE A 170 -27.45 -19.93 6.94
C ILE A 170 -28.10 -21.27 7.26
N THR A 171 -27.30 -22.29 7.58
CA THR A 171 -27.77 -23.65 7.85
C THR A 171 -27.83 -23.99 9.34
N LYS A 172 -27.14 -23.24 10.19
CA LYS A 172 -27.20 -23.40 11.64
C LYS A 172 -28.42 -22.65 12.20
N PRO A 173 -29.30 -23.31 12.99
CA PRO A 173 -30.41 -22.60 13.62
C PRO A 173 -29.88 -21.54 14.59
N VAL A 174 -30.44 -20.34 14.51
CA VAL A 174 -30.15 -19.27 15.47
C VAL A 174 -31.10 -19.46 16.65
N LEU A 175 -30.58 -19.68 17.85
CA LEU A 175 -31.37 -19.64 19.05
C LEU A 175 -31.81 -18.19 19.32
N ILE A 176 -33.08 -17.89 19.13
CA ILE A 176 -33.64 -16.60 19.49
C ILE A 176 -34.07 -16.71 20.97
N GLU A 177 -33.23 -16.20 21.86
CA GLU A 177 -33.59 -16.06 23.26
C GLU A 177 -34.57 -14.89 23.39
N ASN A 178 -35.75 -15.16 23.96
CA ASN A 178 -36.79 -14.20 24.32
C ASN A 178 -37.55 -13.52 23.16
N ILE A 179 -38.45 -14.28 22.53
CA ILE A 179 -39.59 -13.67 21.83
C ILE A 179 -40.70 -13.47 22.88
N PHE A 180 -40.85 -12.26 23.39
CA PHE A 180 -42.00 -11.90 24.21
C PHE A 180 -43.17 -11.58 23.27
N TYR A 181 -44.18 -12.41 23.30
CA TYR A 181 -45.48 -12.05 22.74
C TYR A 181 -46.31 -11.43 23.88
N ASP A 182 -46.70 -10.16 23.77
CA ASP A 182 -47.77 -9.62 24.54
C ASP A 182 -49.07 -10.34 24.12
N PHE A 183 -49.51 -11.26 24.95
CA PHE A 183 -50.85 -11.80 24.86
C PHE A 183 -51.82 -10.80 25.43
N ASP A 184 -52.68 -10.27 24.59
CA ASP A 184 -53.92 -9.59 24.93
C ASP A 184 -53.88 -8.08 25.13
N LYS A 185 -54.30 -7.41 24.07
CA LYS A 185 -55.41 -6.43 24.18
C LYS A 185 -56.21 -6.43 22.91
#